data_3704e15e65f572e22ff2b4f990836539
#
_entry.id   3704e15e65f572e22ff2b4f990836539
#
_cell.length_a   1.000
_cell.length_b   1.000
_cell.length_c   1.000
_cell.angle_alpha   90.00
_cell.angle_beta   90.00
_cell.angle_gamma   90.00
#
_symmetry.space_group_name_H-M   'P 1'
#
loop_
_entity.id
_entity.type
_entity.pdbx_description
1 polymer ?
#
loop_
_entity_poly.entity_id
_entity_poly.type
_entity_poly.pdbx_seq_one_letter_code
_entity_poly.pdbx_strand_id
1 'polypeptide(L)'
;LLEVLRWRLSRQTPPLPDPPLPAATPRLDLPGPHATWIGHSTVLLQLPSLTLLTDPHFSERASPFSFAGPQRAYPPGVALEALPRVDVVLISHNHYDHLDLASVQALAAQAGGPPLFVVPLGLKAWFAQQGIERVVELGWWQSHTVQGVELVLTPAHHWSSRTPWDRRQTLWGGFAVFGDGLRLLYTGDTGYSPDFADIRRHFAARGAFDLALIPVGCYAPRDFMRDQHVDPADAVRVFLDLGARRAVGVHWGTFQDLCDEPLDQAPHDLARARQAAGLAEADFRVVRRGETWPLQAAASPVR
;
A
#
# COMPACT_ATOMS: atom_id res chain seq x y z
N LEU A 1 -11.88 21.13 6.40
CA LEU A 1 -11.33 21.80 5.23
C LEU A 1 -10.48 23.03 5.60
N LEU A 2 -10.96 23.92 6.49
CA LEU A 2 -10.23 25.11 6.93
C LEU A 2 -8.94 24.75 7.71
N GLU A 3 -8.95 23.71 8.53
CA GLU A 3 -7.78 23.22 9.27
C GLU A 3 -6.71 22.69 8.32
N VAL A 4 -7.08 21.88 7.35
CA VAL A 4 -6.17 21.36 6.32
C VAL A 4 -5.58 22.49 5.48
N LEU A 5 -6.38 23.51 5.15
CA LEU A 5 -5.88 24.68 4.41
C LEU A 5 -4.90 25.50 5.25
N ARG A 6 -5.23 25.76 6.52
CA ARG A 6 -4.32 26.45 7.47
C ARG A 6 -3.02 25.68 7.63
N TRP A 7 -3.11 24.38 7.86
CA TRP A 7 -1.95 23.52 7.95
C TRP A 7 -1.07 23.61 6.70
N ARG A 8 -1.65 23.47 5.48
CA ARG A 8 -0.90 23.60 4.23
C ARG A 8 -0.20 24.93 4.03
N LEU A 9 -0.79 26.01 4.55
CA LEU A 9 -0.23 27.37 4.45
C LEU A 9 0.84 27.66 5.51
N SER A 10 0.83 26.97 6.65
CA SER A 10 1.72 27.23 7.79
C SER A 10 2.82 26.18 7.96
N ARG A 11 2.70 25.03 7.31
CA ARG A 11 3.68 23.94 7.45
C ARG A 11 5.04 24.32 6.86
N GLN A 12 6.06 23.74 7.44
CA GLN A 12 7.42 23.77 6.90
C GLN A 12 7.75 22.37 6.38
N THR A 13 8.21 22.32 5.13
CA THR A 13 8.70 21.07 4.55
C THR A 13 9.92 20.59 5.30
N PRO A 14 9.91 19.40 5.92
CA PRO A 14 11.11 18.84 6.50
C PRO A 14 12.23 18.70 5.44
N PRO A 15 13.49 18.95 5.80
CA PRO A 15 14.59 18.73 4.88
C PRO A 15 14.69 17.28 4.48
N LEU A 16 15.29 17.01 3.33
CA LEU A 16 15.65 15.66 2.95
C LEU A 16 16.66 15.08 3.96
N PRO A 17 16.57 13.78 4.27
CA PRO A 17 17.53 13.09 5.11
C PRO A 17 18.96 13.21 4.56
N ASP A 18 19.90 13.46 5.46
CA ASP A 18 21.34 13.43 5.17
C ASP A 18 22.01 12.45 6.16
N PRO A 19 22.55 11.32 5.70
CA PRO A 19 22.63 10.86 4.31
C PRO A 19 21.25 10.50 3.72
N PRO A 20 21.12 10.45 2.37
CA PRO A 20 19.88 10.03 1.71
C PRO A 20 19.41 8.65 2.13
N LEU A 21 18.08 8.44 2.11
CA LEU A 21 17.51 7.12 2.42
C LEU A 21 18.13 6.02 1.54
N PRO A 22 18.58 4.91 2.13
CA PRO A 22 19.25 3.84 1.40
C PRO A 22 18.29 3.17 0.41
N ALA A 23 18.83 2.79 -0.74
CA ALA A 23 18.16 1.94 -1.72
C ALA A 23 18.84 0.57 -1.80
N ALA A 24 18.11 -0.41 -2.31
CA ALA A 24 18.63 -1.73 -2.65
C ALA A 24 18.51 -1.97 -4.15
N THR A 25 19.35 -2.82 -4.69
CA THR A 25 19.19 -3.33 -6.05
C THR A 25 18.08 -4.37 -6.06
N PRO A 26 17.00 -4.19 -6.87
CA PRO A 26 15.92 -5.14 -6.91
C PRO A 26 16.38 -6.49 -7.50
N ARG A 27 15.83 -7.58 -7.00
CA ARG A 27 16.08 -8.93 -7.47
C ARG A 27 14.77 -9.57 -7.92
N LEU A 28 14.33 -9.20 -9.12
CA LEU A 28 13.03 -9.62 -9.69
C LEU A 28 13.06 -11.07 -10.23
N ASP A 29 14.21 -11.70 -10.21
CA ASP A 29 14.51 -13.06 -10.70
C ASP A 29 14.64 -14.09 -9.56
N LEU A 30 14.28 -13.74 -8.33
CA LEU A 30 14.35 -14.68 -7.22
C LEU A 30 13.47 -15.90 -7.47
N PRO A 31 13.95 -17.10 -7.12
CA PRO A 31 13.11 -18.29 -7.20
C PRO A 31 12.00 -18.25 -6.14
N GLY A 32 10.82 -18.75 -6.54
CA GLY A 32 9.65 -18.79 -5.66
C GLY A 32 8.98 -17.45 -5.43
N PRO A 33 7.94 -17.40 -4.59
CA PRO A 33 7.19 -16.18 -4.35
C PRO A 33 8.02 -15.14 -3.59
N HIS A 34 7.98 -13.90 -4.06
CA HIS A 34 8.72 -12.80 -3.45
C HIS A 34 8.00 -11.46 -3.63
N ALA A 35 8.39 -10.49 -2.83
CA ALA A 35 7.87 -9.14 -2.88
C ALA A 35 9.02 -8.14 -3.04
N THR A 36 8.77 -7.03 -3.74
CA THR A 36 9.70 -5.91 -3.90
C THR A 36 9.00 -4.60 -3.56
N TRP A 37 9.54 -3.84 -2.61
CA TRP A 37 9.00 -2.51 -2.32
C TRP A 37 9.55 -1.49 -3.29
N ILE A 38 8.67 -0.89 -4.09
CA ILE A 38 9.04 0.10 -5.11
C ILE A 38 9.10 1.50 -4.50
N GLY A 39 8.23 1.76 -3.53
CA GLY A 39 8.13 3.03 -2.81
C GLY A 39 6.67 3.34 -2.46
N HIS A 40 6.45 4.16 -1.44
CA HIS A 40 5.14 4.50 -0.94
C HIS A 40 4.30 3.24 -0.64
N SER A 41 3.12 3.13 -1.24
CA SER A 41 2.25 1.94 -1.16
C SER A 41 2.37 1.01 -2.36
N THR A 42 3.36 1.25 -3.23
CA THR A 42 3.61 0.43 -4.41
C THR A 42 4.52 -0.74 -4.05
N VAL A 43 3.94 -1.95 -4.04
CA VAL A 43 4.64 -3.22 -3.80
C VAL A 43 4.36 -4.17 -4.95
N LEU A 44 5.41 -4.72 -5.53
CA LEU A 44 5.34 -5.78 -6.52
C LEU A 44 5.35 -7.12 -5.78
N LEU A 45 4.33 -7.94 -6.01
CA LEU A 45 4.18 -9.29 -5.47
C LEU A 45 4.26 -10.29 -6.62
N GLN A 46 5.33 -11.04 -6.69
CA GLN A 46 5.52 -12.08 -7.72
C GLN A 46 5.19 -13.43 -7.09
N LEU A 47 4.02 -13.96 -7.43
CA LEU A 47 3.54 -15.27 -7.01
C LEU A 47 3.77 -16.30 -8.12
N PRO A 48 3.79 -17.60 -7.83
CA PRO A 48 3.94 -18.63 -8.88
C PRO A 48 2.89 -18.54 -9.99
N SER A 49 1.65 -18.19 -9.64
CA SER A 49 0.53 -18.15 -10.59
C SER A 49 0.36 -16.78 -11.27
N LEU A 50 0.74 -15.67 -10.63
CA LEU A 50 0.55 -14.33 -11.18
C LEU A 50 1.41 -13.26 -10.50
N THR A 51 1.57 -12.13 -11.17
CA THR A 51 2.23 -10.93 -10.65
C THR A 51 1.21 -9.86 -10.31
N LEU A 52 1.24 -9.40 -9.04
CA LEU A 52 0.37 -8.34 -8.51
C LEU A 52 1.17 -7.07 -8.26
N LEU A 53 0.53 -5.91 -8.44
CA LEU A 53 1.08 -4.61 -8.07
C LEU A 53 0.06 -3.81 -7.26
N THR A 54 0.44 -3.33 -6.08
CA THR A 54 -0.43 -2.49 -5.24
C THR A 54 -0.20 -1.02 -5.56
N ASP A 55 -1.26 -0.23 -5.61
CA ASP A 55 -1.30 1.23 -5.74
C ASP A 55 -0.12 1.81 -6.55
N PRO A 56 -0.04 1.52 -7.86
CA PRO A 56 1.10 1.90 -8.67
C PRO A 56 1.23 3.42 -8.79
N HIS A 57 2.32 3.95 -8.29
CA HIS A 57 2.64 5.36 -8.39
C HIS A 57 4.10 5.54 -8.82
N PHE A 58 4.31 5.95 -10.08
CA PHE A 58 5.64 6.17 -10.67
C PHE A 58 5.90 7.63 -11.04
N SER A 59 4.87 8.48 -11.01
CA SER A 59 5.00 9.91 -11.27
C SER A 59 5.85 10.63 -10.24
N GLU A 60 6.39 11.78 -10.63
CA GLU A 60 7.19 12.63 -9.75
C GLU A 60 6.37 13.29 -8.64
N ARG A 61 5.04 13.44 -8.84
CA ARG A 61 4.16 14.10 -7.89
C ARG A 61 2.89 13.31 -7.63
N ALA A 62 2.49 13.27 -6.37
CA ALA A 62 1.19 12.81 -5.94
C ALA A 62 0.16 13.96 -6.06
N SER A 63 -0.22 14.29 -7.29
CA SER A 63 -1.00 15.50 -7.58
C SER A 63 -1.67 15.43 -8.96
N PRO A 64 -2.80 16.14 -9.18
CA PRO A 64 -3.34 16.35 -10.51
C PRO A 64 -2.48 17.30 -11.37
N PHE A 65 -1.50 18.00 -10.76
CA PHE A 65 -0.66 19.00 -11.42
C PHE A 65 0.79 18.52 -11.45
N SER A 66 1.46 18.69 -12.59
CA SER A 66 2.90 18.34 -12.75
C SER A 66 3.84 19.31 -12.02
N PHE A 67 3.37 20.51 -11.68
CA PHE A 67 4.18 21.59 -11.11
C PHE A 67 3.91 21.86 -9.61
N ALA A 68 2.91 21.23 -9.01
CA ALA A 68 2.51 21.49 -7.63
C ALA A 68 2.03 20.21 -6.93
N GLY A 69 2.12 20.18 -5.60
CA GLY A 69 1.74 19.05 -4.75
C GLY A 69 2.93 18.22 -4.28
N PRO A 70 2.71 17.19 -3.46
CA PRO A 70 3.76 16.37 -2.88
C PRO A 70 4.71 15.82 -3.95
N GLN A 71 6.01 15.99 -3.75
CA GLN A 71 7.04 15.61 -4.72
C GLN A 71 7.78 14.36 -4.27
N ARG A 72 8.01 13.44 -5.19
CA ARG A 72 8.84 12.27 -4.96
C ARG A 72 10.28 12.70 -4.65
N ALA A 73 10.79 12.25 -3.51
CA ALA A 73 12.12 12.59 -3.04
C ALA A 73 13.23 11.78 -3.75
N TYR A 74 12.91 10.54 -4.12
CA TYR A 74 13.85 9.61 -4.72
C TYR A 74 13.18 8.80 -5.84
N PRO A 75 13.91 8.35 -6.87
CA PRO A 75 13.36 7.51 -7.93
C PRO A 75 12.68 6.25 -7.37
N PRO A 76 11.69 5.66 -8.06
CA PRO A 76 11.13 4.36 -7.68
C PRO A 76 12.22 3.29 -7.56
N GLY A 77 12.05 2.33 -6.64
CA GLY A 77 13.00 1.25 -6.42
C GLY A 77 13.14 0.28 -7.62
N VAL A 78 12.10 0.23 -8.45
CA VAL A 78 12.08 -0.39 -9.78
C VAL A 78 11.47 0.63 -10.72
N ALA A 79 12.11 0.91 -11.85
CA ALA A 79 11.54 1.77 -12.89
C ALA A 79 10.31 1.07 -13.51
N LEU A 80 9.34 1.86 -13.97
CA LEU A 80 8.11 1.32 -14.57
C LEU A 80 8.41 0.39 -15.76
N GLU A 81 9.37 0.78 -16.58
CA GLU A 81 9.81 0.05 -17.78
C GLU A 81 10.59 -1.24 -17.44
N ALA A 82 11.12 -1.35 -16.22
CA ALA A 82 11.84 -2.52 -15.73
C ALA A 82 10.94 -3.51 -14.98
N LEU A 83 9.65 -3.22 -14.83
CA LEU A 83 8.71 -4.14 -14.22
C LEU A 83 8.56 -5.41 -15.09
N PRO A 84 8.46 -6.59 -14.47
CA PRO A 84 7.94 -7.75 -15.17
C PRO A 84 6.49 -7.48 -15.60
N ARG A 85 5.97 -8.32 -16.50
CA ARG A 85 4.56 -8.22 -16.86
C ARG A 85 3.69 -8.33 -15.60
N VAL A 86 2.84 -7.34 -15.37
CA VAL A 86 1.89 -7.31 -14.26
C VAL A 86 0.57 -7.93 -14.73
N ASP A 87 0.04 -8.90 -14.00
CA ASP A 87 -1.23 -9.56 -14.30
C ASP A 87 -2.41 -8.85 -13.64
N VAL A 88 -2.21 -8.36 -12.42
CA VAL A 88 -3.24 -7.70 -11.61
C VAL A 88 -2.68 -6.45 -10.95
N VAL A 89 -3.48 -5.38 -10.98
CA VAL A 89 -3.24 -4.15 -10.21
C VAL A 89 -4.34 -4.00 -9.17
N LEU A 90 -3.95 -3.83 -7.91
CA LEU A 90 -4.85 -3.57 -6.80
C LEU A 90 -4.81 -2.07 -6.47
N ILE A 91 -5.97 -1.41 -6.49
CA ILE A 91 -6.11 -0.01 -6.09
C ILE A 91 -6.89 0.05 -4.78
N SER A 92 -6.29 0.57 -3.72
CA SER A 92 -6.93 0.68 -2.41
C SER A 92 -7.98 1.78 -2.34
N HIS A 93 -7.72 2.92 -2.95
CA HIS A 93 -8.62 4.08 -3.03
C HIS A 93 -8.13 5.09 -4.07
N ASN A 94 -8.84 6.20 -4.22
CA ASN A 94 -8.62 7.13 -5.33
C ASN A 94 -7.78 8.37 -4.99
N HIS A 95 -7.15 8.49 -3.83
CA HIS A 95 -6.24 9.61 -3.55
C HIS A 95 -5.10 9.64 -4.58
N TYR A 96 -4.52 10.83 -4.79
CA TYR A 96 -3.53 11.04 -5.86
C TYR A 96 -2.22 10.31 -5.62
N ASP A 97 -1.88 9.95 -4.40
CA ASP A 97 -0.69 9.18 -4.04
C ASP A 97 -0.88 7.65 -4.14
N HIS A 98 -2.11 7.18 -4.43
CA HIS A 98 -2.46 5.76 -4.62
C HIS A 98 -2.95 5.46 -6.04
N LEU A 99 -3.74 6.35 -6.64
CA LEU A 99 -4.24 6.21 -8.01
C LEU A 99 -3.59 7.27 -8.91
N ASP A 100 -2.43 6.92 -9.46
CA ASP A 100 -1.67 7.75 -10.40
C ASP A 100 -2.09 7.44 -11.84
N LEU A 101 -2.66 8.43 -12.53
CA LEU A 101 -3.18 8.29 -13.88
C LEU A 101 -2.11 7.82 -14.87
N ALA A 102 -0.93 8.43 -14.84
CA ALA A 102 0.15 8.07 -15.77
C ALA A 102 0.61 6.62 -15.58
N SER A 103 0.71 6.18 -14.33
CA SER A 103 1.09 4.80 -13.98
C SER A 103 0.06 3.79 -14.48
N VAL A 104 -1.23 4.02 -14.24
CA VAL A 104 -2.27 3.05 -14.68
C VAL A 104 -2.43 3.03 -16.19
N GLN A 105 -2.24 4.16 -16.89
CA GLN A 105 -2.23 4.22 -18.36
C GLN A 105 -1.04 3.47 -18.96
N ALA A 106 0.16 3.65 -18.42
CA ALA A 106 1.35 2.94 -18.85
C ALA A 106 1.22 1.42 -18.62
N LEU A 107 0.70 0.99 -17.47
CA LEU A 107 0.42 -0.42 -17.19
C LEU A 107 -0.66 -0.99 -18.11
N ALA A 108 -1.70 -0.22 -18.43
CA ALA A 108 -2.72 -0.64 -19.40
C ALA A 108 -2.15 -0.85 -20.81
N ALA A 109 -1.08 -0.14 -21.15
CA ALA A 109 -0.37 -0.25 -22.43
C ALA A 109 0.83 -1.21 -22.40
N GLN A 110 1.08 -1.93 -21.31
CA GLN A 110 2.23 -2.82 -21.19
C GLN A 110 2.26 -3.92 -22.26
N ALA A 111 3.45 -4.41 -22.60
CA ALA A 111 3.61 -5.54 -23.50
C ALA A 111 2.92 -6.81 -22.95
N GLY A 112 2.27 -7.57 -23.81
CA GLY A 112 1.52 -8.78 -23.43
C GLY A 112 0.08 -8.51 -22.95
N GLY A 113 -0.41 -7.28 -23.09
CA GLY A 113 -1.79 -6.85 -22.80
C GLY A 113 -1.99 -6.26 -21.41
N PRO A 114 -3.11 -5.53 -21.21
CA PRO A 114 -3.39 -4.82 -19.97
C PRO A 114 -3.54 -5.77 -18.78
N PRO A 115 -3.13 -5.35 -17.55
CA PRO A 115 -3.44 -6.07 -16.33
C PRO A 115 -4.96 -6.02 -16.05
N LEU A 116 -5.43 -6.90 -15.18
CA LEU A 116 -6.73 -6.73 -14.54
C LEU A 116 -6.60 -5.70 -13.41
N PHE A 117 -7.33 -4.60 -13.49
CA PHE A 117 -7.45 -3.66 -12.37
C PHE A 117 -8.57 -4.12 -11.44
N VAL A 118 -8.25 -4.40 -10.18
CA VAL A 118 -9.22 -4.72 -9.13
C VAL A 118 -9.29 -3.52 -8.20
N VAL A 119 -10.47 -2.91 -8.13
CA VAL A 119 -10.65 -1.58 -7.55
C VAL A 119 -11.86 -1.55 -6.62
N PRO A 120 -11.95 -0.62 -5.67
CA PRO A 120 -13.15 -0.40 -4.87
C PRO A 120 -14.34 0.08 -5.69
N LEU A 121 -15.54 -0.23 -5.21
CA LEU A 121 -16.81 0.16 -5.82
C LEU A 121 -16.87 1.66 -6.14
N GLY A 122 -17.32 2.00 -7.34
CA GLY A 122 -17.45 3.36 -7.87
C GLY A 122 -16.27 3.83 -8.71
N LEU A 123 -15.13 3.08 -8.74
CA LEU A 123 -13.94 3.48 -9.51
C LEU A 123 -13.96 3.03 -10.98
N LYS A 124 -14.72 2.02 -11.33
CA LYS A 124 -14.79 1.50 -12.72
C LYS A 124 -15.16 2.58 -13.74
N ALA A 125 -16.08 3.47 -13.38
CA ALA A 125 -16.47 4.58 -14.25
C ALA A 125 -15.31 5.55 -14.53
N TRP A 126 -14.46 5.81 -13.51
CA TRP A 126 -13.25 6.62 -13.69
C TRP A 126 -12.26 5.94 -14.65
N PHE A 127 -12.02 4.63 -14.50
CA PHE A 127 -11.14 3.86 -15.39
C PHE A 127 -11.67 3.85 -16.83
N ALA A 128 -12.99 3.68 -17.03
CA ALA A 128 -13.60 3.72 -18.35
C ALA A 128 -13.42 5.09 -19.03
N GLN A 129 -13.47 6.20 -18.28
CA GLN A 129 -13.17 7.54 -18.80
C GLN A 129 -11.70 7.69 -19.25
N GLN A 130 -10.79 6.85 -18.73
CA GLN A 130 -9.39 6.81 -19.17
C GLN A 130 -9.15 5.79 -20.30
N GLY A 131 -10.20 5.16 -20.83
CA GLY A 131 -10.10 4.11 -21.85
C GLY A 131 -9.59 2.76 -21.33
N ILE A 132 -9.65 2.54 -20.00
CA ILE A 132 -9.21 1.29 -19.38
C ILE A 132 -10.45 0.46 -19.03
N GLU A 133 -10.67 -0.64 -19.76
CA GLU A 133 -11.90 -1.45 -19.65
C GLU A 133 -11.74 -2.70 -18.79
N ARG A 134 -10.50 -3.22 -18.64
CA ARG A 134 -10.24 -4.46 -17.92
C ARG A 134 -10.22 -4.20 -16.40
N VAL A 135 -11.41 -3.93 -15.84
CA VAL A 135 -11.62 -3.49 -14.46
C VAL A 135 -12.71 -4.29 -13.78
N VAL A 136 -12.44 -4.77 -12.58
CA VAL A 136 -13.39 -5.39 -11.65
C VAL A 136 -13.53 -4.49 -10.42
N GLU A 137 -14.76 -4.15 -10.05
CA GLU A 137 -15.08 -3.43 -8.82
C GLU A 137 -15.52 -4.40 -7.73
N LEU A 138 -15.06 -4.13 -6.51
CA LEU A 138 -15.45 -4.88 -5.31
C LEU A 138 -15.98 -3.95 -4.22
N GLY A 139 -17.05 -4.36 -3.57
CA GLY A 139 -17.45 -3.86 -2.27
C GLY A 139 -16.69 -4.58 -1.15
N TRP A 140 -16.75 -4.07 0.08
CA TRP A 140 -16.13 -4.76 1.23
C TRP A 140 -16.65 -6.20 1.34
N TRP A 141 -15.73 -7.13 1.57
CA TRP A 141 -15.94 -8.57 1.68
C TRP A 141 -16.32 -9.28 0.36
N GLN A 142 -16.46 -8.54 -0.72
CA GLN A 142 -16.58 -9.14 -2.04
C GLN A 142 -15.22 -9.60 -2.55
N SER A 143 -15.24 -10.68 -3.32
CA SER A 143 -14.04 -11.29 -3.87
C SER A 143 -14.09 -11.44 -5.38
N HIS A 144 -12.91 -11.53 -5.98
CA HIS A 144 -12.70 -11.93 -7.36
C HIS A 144 -11.54 -12.91 -7.42
N THR A 145 -11.67 -13.96 -8.21
CA THR A 145 -10.61 -14.97 -8.39
C THR A 145 -10.01 -14.84 -9.78
N VAL A 146 -8.69 -14.76 -9.84
CA VAL A 146 -7.93 -14.74 -11.09
C VAL A 146 -6.75 -15.70 -10.98
N GLN A 147 -6.61 -16.62 -11.96
CA GLN A 147 -5.53 -17.63 -12.01
C GLN A 147 -5.38 -18.42 -10.68
N GLY A 148 -6.49 -18.73 -10.01
CA GLY A 148 -6.48 -19.46 -8.74
C GLY A 148 -6.16 -18.62 -7.50
N VAL A 149 -5.87 -17.33 -7.66
CA VAL A 149 -5.67 -16.38 -6.54
C VAL A 149 -6.96 -15.63 -6.29
N GLU A 150 -7.47 -15.70 -5.07
CA GLU A 150 -8.64 -14.96 -4.62
C GLU A 150 -8.22 -13.62 -4.00
N LEU A 151 -8.86 -12.57 -4.44
CA LEU A 151 -8.66 -11.17 -4.03
C LEU A 151 -9.92 -10.70 -3.34
N VAL A 152 -9.87 -10.33 -2.08
CA VAL A 152 -11.02 -9.86 -1.30
C VAL A 152 -10.79 -8.43 -0.87
N LEU A 153 -11.72 -7.51 -1.19
CA LEU A 153 -11.66 -6.15 -0.66
C LEU A 153 -12.03 -6.15 0.82
N THR A 154 -11.16 -5.66 1.68
CA THR A 154 -11.38 -5.56 3.12
C THR A 154 -11.67 -4.12 3.55
N PRO A 155 -12.45 -3.88 4.63
CA PRO A 155 -12.64 -2.54 5.15
C PRO A 155 -11.33 -1.92 5.65
N ALA A 156 -11.29 -0.60 5.65
CA ALA A 156 -10.25 0.22 6.25
C ALA A 156 -10.87 1.52 6.78
N HIS A 157 -10.28 2.10 7.80
CA HIS A 157 -10.76 3.36 8.38
C HIS A 157 -10.13 4.56 7.67
N HIS A 158 -10.65 4.87 6.50
CA HIS A 158 -10.12 5.92 5.62
C HIS A 158 -11.24 6.62 4.83
N TRP A 159 -10.93 7.18 3.69
CA TRP A 159 -11.88 7.83 2.80
C TRP A 159 -11.31 7.93 1.38
N SER A 160 -12.15 8.40 0.46
CA SER A 160 -11.79 8.59 -0.95
C SER A 160 -12.14 10.01 -1.39
N SER A 161 -11.32 10.61 -2.24
CA SER A 161 -11.58 11.87 -2.94
C SER A 161 -10.48 12.19 -3.96
N ARG A 162 -10.86 12.78 -5.10
CA ARG A 162 -9.93 13.41 -6.06
C ARG A 162 -10.27 14.87 -6.29
N THR A 163 -11.47 15.28 -5.91
CA THR A 163 -11.97 16.66 -6.06
C THR A 163 -12.63 17.13 -4.76
N PRO A 164 -12.85 18.42 -4.56
CA PRO A 164 -13.56 18.92 -3.37
C PRO A 164 -15.01 18.39 -3.24
N TRP A 165 -15.60 17.85 -4.32
CA TRP A 165 -17.01 17.47 -4.40
C TRP A 165 -17.27 15.97 -4.40
N ASP A 166 -16.25 15.12 -4.52
CA ASP A 166 -16.42 13.67 -4.66
C ASP A 166 -15.99 12.87 -3.41
N ARG A 167 -15.87 13.56 -2.26
CA ARG A 167 -15.49 12.91 -1.01
C ARG A 167 -16.45 11.76 -0.66
N ARG A 168 -15.86 10.54 -0.49
CA ARG A 168 -16.58 9.29 -0.17
C ARG A 168 -17.62 8.87 -1.22
N GLN A 169 -17.48 9.30 -2.46
CA GLN A 169 -18.34 8.84 -3.55
C GLN A 169 -17.87 7.53 -4.19
N THR A 170 -16.62 7.16 -3.95
CA THR A 170 -16.11 5.82 -4.25
C THR A 170 -15.75 5.12 -2.94
N LEU A 171 -15.77 3.80 -2.94
CA LEU A 171 -15.34 3.03 -1.77
C LEU A 171 -13.80 3.05 -1.66
N TRP A 172 -13.28 2.56 -0.54
CA TRP A 172 -11.87 2.39 -0.23
C TRP A 172 -11.68 1.11 0.59
N GLY A 173 -10.45 0.63 0.73
CA GLY A 173 -10.16 -0.54 1.56
C GLY A 173 -8.78 -1.12 1.31
N GLY A 174 -8.53 -2.24 1.95
CA GLY A 174 -7.38 -3.09 1.73
C GLY A 174 -7.72 -4.30 0.86
N PHE A 175 -6.74 -5.16 0.63
CA PHE A 175 -6.94 -6.41 -0.10
C PHE A 175 -6.34 -7.59 0.65
N ALA A 176 -7.18 -8.59 0.96
CA ALA A 176 -6.70 -9.89 1.35
C ALA A 176 -6.49 -10.74 0.08
N VAL A 177 -5.33 -11.39 -0.01
CA VAL A 177 -4.90 -12.18 -1.16
C VAL A 177 -4.63 -13.61 -0.71
N PHE A 178 -5.32 -14.58 -1.31
CA PHE A 178 -5.23 -15.99 -1.00
C PHE A 178 -4.90 -16.79 -2.25
N GLY A 179 -3.71 -17.36 -2.31
CA GLY A 179 -3.26 -18.15 -3.46
C GLY A 179 -1.85 -18.68 -3.27
N ASP A 180 -1.48 -19.70 -4.03
CA ASP A 180 -0.14 -20.29 -4.01
C ASP A 180 0.36 -20.72 -2.60
N GLY A 181 -0.58 -21.09 -1.71
CA GLY A 181 -0.30 -21.42 -0.32
C GLY A 181 -0.03 -20.21 0.57
N LEU A 182 -0.15 -19.00 0.06
CA LEU A 182 0.09 -17.74 0.79
C LEU A 182 -1.23 -17.04 1.17
N ARG A 183 -1.17 -16.31 2.27
CA ARG A 183 -2.22 -15.44 2.79
C ARG A 183 -1.60 -14.08 3.07
N LEU A 184 -1.88 -13.14 2.20
CA LEU A 184 -1.31 -11.81 2.26
C LEU A 184 -2.41 -10.79 2.53
N LEU A 185 -2.09 -9.72 3.24
CA LEU A 185 -2.98 -8.58 3.43
C LEU A 185 -2.25 -7.29 3.07
N TYR A 186 -2.81 -6.50 2.19
CA TYR A 186 -2.48 -5.09 2.00
C TYR A 186 -3.60 -4.26 2.62
N THR A 187 -3.32 -3.45 3.63
CA THR A 187 -4.37 -2.72 4.36
C THR A 187 -4.90 -1.51 3.61
N GLY A 188 -4.17 -1.01 2.60
CA GLY A 188 -4.39 0.34 2.11
C GLY A 188 -4.07 1.38 3.18
N ASP A 189 -4.54 2.61 3.00
CA ASP A 189 -4.46 3.64 4.03
C ASP A 189 -5.56 3.47 5.07
N THR A 190 -5.21 3.74 6.32
CA THR A 190 -6.14 3.55 7.43
C THR A 190 -5.73 4.31 8.69
N GLY A 191 -6.70 4.84 9.41
CA GLY A 191 -6.61 5.06 10.85
C GLY A 191 -6.75 3.76 11.62
N TYR A 192 -6.45 3.77 12.92
CA TYR A 192 -6.70 2.60 13.76
C TYR A 192 -8.21 2.44 14.01
N SER A 193 -8.70 1.20 13.82
CA SER A 193 -10.12 0.86 14.02
C SER A 193 -10.28 -0.61 14.41
N PRO A 194 -11.47 -1.03 14.88
CA PRO A 194 -11.79 -2.44 15.14
C PRO A 194 -11.80 -3.33 13.89
N ASP A 195 -11.78 -2.75 12.69
CA ASP A 195 -11.85 -3.49 11.43
C ASP A 195 -10.77 -4.58 11.33
N PHE A 196 -9.60 -4.37 11.92
CA PHE A 196 -8.49 -5.34 11.85
C PHE A 196 -8.76 -6.61 12.66
N ALA A 197 -9.40 -6.48 13.82
CA ALA A 197 -9.88 -7.64 14.57
C ALA A 197 -11.03 -8.34 13.83
N ASP A 198 -11.88 -7.60 13.13
CA ASP A 198 -12.97 -8.14 12.31
C ASP A 198 -12.42 -8.88 11.08
N ILE A 199 -11.40 -8.35 10.41
CA ILE A 199 -10.68 -9.03 9.31
C ILE A 199 -10.10 -10.36 9.81
N ARG A 200 -9.43 -10.35 10.96
CA ARG A 200 -8.92 -11.59 11.58
C ARG A 200 -10.04 -12.61 11.84
N ARG A 201 -11.16 -12.16 12.41
CA ARG A 201 -12.31 -13.04 12.68
C ARG A 201 -12.94 -13.57 11.40
N HIS A 202 -13.12 -12.72 10.40
CA HIS A 202 -13.72 -13.09 9.12
C HIS A 202 -12.91 -14.20 8.42
N PHE A 203 -11.59 -14.12 8.46
CA PHE A 203 -10.72 -15.10 7.81
C PHE A 203 -10.16 -16.17 8.76
N ALA A 204 -10.69 -16.28 9.98
CA ALA A 204 -10.17 -17.21 11.00
C ALA A 204 -10.05 -18.67 10.50
N ALA A 205 -11.03 -19.15 9.71
CA ALA A 205 -11.00 -20.48 9.13
C ALA A 205 -9.87 -20.70 8.09
N ARG A 206 -9.29 -19.63 7.56
CA ARG A 206 -8.17 -19.68 6.60
C ARG A 206 -6.81 -19.65 7.30
N GLY A 207 -6.79 -19.37 8.60
CA GLY A 207 -5.57 -19.16 9.40
C GLY A 207 -5.01 -17.74 9.29
N ALA A 208 -3.91 -17.48 10.02
CA ALA A 208 -3.28 -16.18 10.09
C ALA A 208 -2.66 -15.76 8.73
N PHE A 209 -2.64 -14.46 8.45
CA PHE A 209 -1.89 -13.91 7.32
C PHE A 209 -0.39 -14.16 7.48
N ASP A 210 0.26 -14.58 6.41
CA ASP A 210 1.70 -14.83 6.39
C ASP A 210 2.48 -13.51 6.33
N LEU A 211 1.90 -12.50 5.64
CA LEU A 211 2.44 -11.14 5.55
C LEU A 211 1.30 -10.12 5.51
N ALA A 212 1.46 -9.02 6.27
CA ALA A 212 0.66 -7.81 6.15
C ALA A 212 1.52 -6.64 5.67
N LEU A 213 1.03 -5.88 4.69
CA LEU A 213 1.58 -4.59 4.27
C LEU A 213 0.78 -3.51 4.97
N ILE A 214 1.40 -2.79 5.91
CA ILE A 214 0.72 -1.84 6.82
C ILE A 214 1.36 -0.47 6.66
N PRO A 215 0.59 0.64 6.52
CA PRO A 215 1.15 1.98 6.47
C PRO A 215 1.83 2.33 7.79
N VAL A 216 2.96 3.04 7.72
CA VAL A 216 3.71 3.52 8.89
C VAL A 216 4.12 4.98 8.76
N GLY A 217 3.71 5.67 7.70
CA GLY A 217 4.01 7.08 7.43
C GLY A 217 2.75 7.90 7.15
N CYS A 218 2.95 9.19 6.98
CA CYS A 218 1.89 10.18 6.79
C CYS A 218 0.97 10.32 8.01
N TYR A 219 1.55 10.35 9.21
CA TYR A 219 0.79 10.41 10.46
C TYR A 219 0.85 11.77 11.16
N ALA A 220 1.71 12.70 10.74
CA ALA A 220 1.80 14.03 11.34
C ALA A 220 1.16 15.12 10.46
N PRO A 221 0.48 16.12 11.06
CA PRO A 221 0.23 16.26 12.50
C PRO A 221 -0.89 15.34 13.01
N ARG A 222 -0.69 14.76 14.20
CA ARG A 222 -1.65 13.77 14.77
C ARG A 222 -3.05 14.33 15.04
N ASP A 223 -3.20 15.62 15.24
CA ASP A 223 -4.48 16.25 15.62
C ASP A 223 -5.60 15.94 14.63
N PHE A 224 -5.30 15.88 13.33
CA PHE A 224 -6.28 15.52 12.30
C PHE A 224 -5.91 14.31 11.45
N MET A 225 -4.63 13.85 11.48
CA MET A 225 -4.21 12.67 10.74
C MET A 225 -4.62 11.36 11.43
N ARG A 226 -4.74 11.36 12.77
CA ARG A 226 -5.00 10.16 13.58
C ARG A 226 -6.18 9.32 13.07
N ASP A 227 -7.26 9.97 12.68
CA ASP A 227 -8.47 9.27 12.24
C ASP A 227 -8.33 8.65 10.83
N GLN A 228 -7.29 9.03 10.09
CA GLN A 228 -7.13 8.64 8.69
C GLN A 228 -5.86 7.84 8.43
N HIS A 229 -4.84 8.04 9.26
CA HIS A 229 -3.53 7.40 9.14
C HIS A 229 -3.03 6.93 10.50
N VAL A 230 -2.66 5.66 10.59
CA VAL A 230 -1.97 5.13 11.75
C VAL A 230 -0.56 5.71 11.88
N ASP A 231 -0.12 6.04 13.09
CA ASP A 231 1.29 6.17 13.37
C ASP A 231 1.94 4.79 13.58
N PRO A 232 3.26 4.69 13.69
CA PRO A 232 3.92 3.41 13.92
C PRO A 232 3.46 2.65 15.17
N ALA A 233 3.01 3.33 16.22
CA ALA A 233 2.47 2.67 17.42
C ALA A 233 1.09 2.05 17.11
N ASP A 234 0.22 2.79 16.44
CA ASP A 234 -1.08 2.26 15.98
C ASP A 234 -0.88 1.17 14.90
N ALA A 235 0.13 1.28 14.02
CA ALA A 235 0.46 0.23 13.06
C ALA A 235 0.85 -1.09 13.74
N VAL A 236 1.60 -1.03 14.85
CA VAL A 236 1.90 -2.21 15.66
C VAL A 236 0.62 -2.80 16.28
N ARG A 237 -0.33 -1.97 16.72
CA ARG A 237 -1.64 -2.46 17.20
C ARG A 237 -2.42 -3.15 16.08
N VAL A 238 -2.46 -2.56 14.88
CA VAL A 238 -3.06 -3.18 13.68
C VAL A 238 -2.44 -4.56 13.43
N PHE A 239 -1.12 -4.67 13.46
CA PHE A 239 -0.41 -5.94 13.29
C PHE A 239 -0.84 -7.00 14.32
N LEU A 240 -0.94 -6.61 15.58
CA LEU A 240 -1.35 -7.50 16.69
C LEU A 240 -2.83 -7.92 16.56
N ASP A 241 -3.72 -6.99 16.23
CA ASP A 241 -5.16 -7.27 16.05
C ASP A 241 -5.41 -8.19 14.85
N LEU A 242 -4.69 -8.00 13.75
CA LEU A 242 -4.72 -8.90 12.60
C LEU A 242 -4.21 -10.31 12.94
N GLY A 243 -3.31 -10.42 13.91
CA GLY A 243 -2.61 -11.66 14.22
C GLY A 243 -1.79 -12.17 13.02
N ALA A 244 -1.29 -11.27 12.19
CA ALA A 244 -0.42 -11.61 11.10
C ALA A 244 0.93 -12.13 11.62
N ARG A 245 1.57 -13.00 10.86
CA ARG A 245 2.86 -13.60 11.26
C ARG A 245 4.02 -12.62 11.09
N ARG A 246 3.96 -11.82 10.03
CA ARG A 246 4.96 -10.79 9.71
C ARG A 246 4.26 -9.58 9.13
N ALA A 247 4.89 -8.43 9.25
CA ALA A 247 4.47 -7.21 8.57
C ALA A 247 5.65 -6.47 7.95
N VAL A 248 5.36 -5.75 6.87
CA VAL A 248 6.26 -4.77 6.25
C VAL A 248 5.57 -3.41 6.24
N GLY A 249 6.28 -2.40 6.73
CA GLY A 249 5.82 -1.02 6.74
C GLY A 249 5.92 -0.40 5.35
N VAL A 250 4.80 0.15 4.87
CA VAL A 250 4.67 0.87 3.60
C VAL A 250 4.24 2.32 3.84
N HIS A 251 4.01 3.09 2.79
CA HIS A 251 3.49 4.47 2.86
C HIS A 251 4.41 5.44 3.60
N TRP A 252 5.73 5.34 3.42
CA TRP A 252 6.74 6.21 4.07
C TRP A 252 7.89 6.54 3.11
N GLY A 253 8.69 7.55 3.45
CA GLY A 253 9.99 7.80 2.82
C GLY A 253 9.97 8.14 1.32
N THR A 254 8.82 8.52 0.75
CA THR A 254 8.67 8.65 -0.70
C THR A 254 8.37 10.08 -1.16
N PHE A 255 7.34 10.72 -0.61
CA PHE A 255 6.90 12.04 -1.06
C PHE A 255 7.18 13.10 0.00
N GLN A 256 7.96 14.14 -0.37
CA GLN A 256 8.03 15.38 0.42
C GLN A 256 6.69 16.12 0.32
N ASP A 257 6.39 16.89 1.34
CA ASP A 257 5.17 17.69 1.41
C ASP A 257 3.87 16.89 1.39
N LEU A 258 3.93 15.58 1.63
CA LEU A 258 2.72 14.81 1.88
C LEU A 258 2.23 15.02 3.31
N CYS A 259 3.13 14.97 4.29
CA CYS A 259 2.89 15.09 5.73
C CYS A 259 4.02 15.86 6.41
N ASP A 260 3.94 16.06 7.73
CA ASP A 260 4.88 16.91 8.46
C ASP A 260 6.07 16.15 9.05
N GLU A 261 6.00 14.83 9.16
CA GLU A 261 7.16 14.06 9.64
C GLU A 261 8.28 13.99 8.60
N PRO A 262 9.55 14.00 9.02
CA PRO A 262 10.69 13.73 8.15
C PRO A 262 10.57 12.36 7.46
N LEU A 263 11.10 12.25 6.25
CA LEU A 263 10.99 11.02 5.44
C LEU A 263 11.62 9.78 6.08
N ASP A 264 12.58 9.96 7.00
CA ASP A 264 13.27 8.91 7.74
C ASP A 264 12.67 8.65 9.14
N GLN A 265 11.66 9.40 9.55
CA GLN A 265 11.12 9.29 10.91
C GLN A 265 10.38 7.97 11.16
N ALA A 266 9.60 7.50 10.20
CA ALA A 266 8.75 6.31 10.36
C ALA A 266 9.54 5.04 10.77
N PRO A 267 10.71 4.72 10.19
CA PRO A 267 11.55 3.60 10.65
C PRO A 267 11.96 3.70 12.12
N HIS A 268 12.32 4.87 12.58
CA HIS A 268 12.73 5.09 13.98
C HIS A 268 11.56 4.93 14.95
N ASP A 269 10.40 5.47 14.60
CA ASP A 269 9.19 5.36 15.40
C ASP A 269 8.67 3.93 15.44
N LEU A 270 8.74 3.20 14.30
CA LEU A 270 8.38 1.79 14.25
C LEU A 270 9.31 0.95 15.12
N ALA A 271 10.61 1.22 15.11
CA ALA A 271 11.56 0.49 15.98
C ALA A 271 11.23 0.69 17.45
N ARG A 272 10.89 1.92 17.88
CA ARG A 272 10.45 2.21 19.26
C ARG A 272 9.12 1.53 19.61
N ALA A 273 8.13 1.62 18.72
CA ALA A 273 6.81 0.99 18.94
C ALA A 273 6.91 -0.53 19.03
N ARG A 274 7.70 -1.14 18.17
CA ARG A 274 7.98 -2.57 18.15
C ARG A 274 8.67 -3.03 19.45
N GLN A 275 9.71 -2.31 19.88
CA GLN A 275 10.40 -2.59 21.14
C GLN A 275 9.45 -2.51 22.34
N ALA A 276 8.59 -1.49 22.39
CA ALA A 276 7.60 -1.32 23.46
C ALA A 276 6.57 -2.47 23.49
N ALA A 277 6.27 -3.08 22.33
CA ALA A 277 5.39 -4.23 22.22
C ALA A 277 6.09 -5.59 22.37
N GLY A 278 7.41 -5.63 22.61
CA GLY A 278 8.17 -6.87 22.75
C GLY A 278 8.31 -7.67 21.45
N LEU A 279 8.17 -7.04 20.28
CA LEU A 279 8.26 -7.66 18.98
C LEU A 279 9.69 -7.63 18.44
N ALA A 280 10.10 -8.70 17.75
CA ALA A 280 11.37 -8.73 17.03
C ALA A 280 11.31 -7.91 15.73
N GLU A 281 12.48 -7.54 15.21
CA GLU A 281 12.55 -6.84 13.91
C GLU A 281 11.97 -7.68 12.78
N ALA A 282 12.13 -8.98 12.83
CA ALA A 282 11.61 -9.91 11.84
C ALA A 282 10.07 -9.99 11.82
N ASP A 283 9.40 -9.59 12.92
CA ASP A 283 7.94 -9.63 13.02
C ASP A 283 7.30 -8.47 12.25
N PHE A 284 7.84 -7.26 12.42
CA PHE A 284 7.35 -6.07 11.73
C PHE A 284 8.52 -5.13 11.38
N ARG A 285 8.86 -5.03 10.12
CA ARG A 285 10.00 -4.23 9.66
C ARG A 285 9.63 -3.24 8.57
N VAL A 286 10.49 -2.28 8.33
CA VAL A 286 10.57 -1.54 7.07
C VAL A 286 11.67 -2.13 6.21
N VAL A 287 11.57 -1.94 4.91
CA VAL A 287 12.54 -2.40 3.93
C VAL A 287 13.07 -1.21 3.14
N ARG A 288 14.25 -1.35 2.55
CA ARG A 288 14.82 -0.32 1.69
C ARG A 288 14.07 -0.26 0.35
N ARG A 289 13.99 0.91 -0.23
CA ARG A 289 13.45 1.09 -1.58
C ARG A 289 14.23 0.21 -2.58
N GLY A 290 13.50 -0.60 -3.36
CA GLY A 290 14.06 -1.61 -4.26
C GLY A 290 14.41 -2.95 -3.58
N GLU A 291 14.27 -3.07 -2.26
CA GLU A 291 14.55 -4.33 -1.58
C GLU A 291 13.52 -5.38 -1.98
N THR A 292 14.04 -6.55 -2.35
CA THR A 292 13.27 -7.76 -2.67
C THR A 292 13.45 -8.79 -1.57
N TRP A 293 12.37 -9.40 -1.10
CA TRP A 293 12.41 -10.45 -0.07
C TRP A 293 11.50 -11.61 -0.41
N PRO A 294 11.89 -12.86 -0.01
CA PRO A 294 11.05 -14.03 -0.23
C PRO A 294 9.79 -14.00 0.61
N LEU A 295 8.68 -14.41 0.02
CA LEU A 295 7.43 -14.71 0.72
C LEU A 295 7.46 -16.18 1.14
N GLN A 296 7.18 -16.44 2.41
CA GLN A 296 7.17 -17.79 2.96
C GLN A 296 5.77 -18.11 3.45
N ALA A 297 5.17 -19.12 2.85
CA ALA A 297 4.01 -19.76 3.44
C ALA A 297 4.40 -20.37 4.81
N ALA A 298 3.47 -20.32 5.75
CA ALA A 298 3.67 -21.05 7.00
C ALA A 298 3.89 -22.52 6.69
N ALA A 299 4.87 -23.14 7.35
CA ALA A 299 4.92 -24.59 7.40
C ALA A 299 3.56 -25.11 7.90
N SER A 300 2.91 -25.98 7.12
CA SER A 300 1.70 -26.66 7.59
C SER A 300 2.02 -27.31 8.91
N PRO A 301 1.17 -27.19 9.94
CA PRO A 301 1.36 -27.96 11.16
C PRO A 301 1.45 -29.43 10.74
N VAL A 302 2.55 -30.08 11.09
CA VAL A 302 2.69 -31.53 10.95
C VAL A 302 1.53 -32.12 11.74
N ARG A 303 0.63 -32.83 11.06
CA ARG A 303 -0.51 -33.52 11.67
C ARG A 303 -0.06 -34.66 12.54
#